data_a12527a83d041a5c11dc29840a913eae
#
_entry.id   a12527a83d041a5c11dc29840a913eae
#
_cell.length_a   1.000
_cell.length_b   1.000
_cell.length_c   1.000
_cell.angle_alpha   90.00
_cell.angle_beta   90.00
_cell.angle_gamma   90.00
#
_symmetry.space_group_name_H-M   'P 1'
#
loop_
_entity.id
_entity.type
_entity.pdbx_description
1 polymer ?
#
loop_
_entity_poly.entity_id
_entity_poly.type
_entity_poly.pdbx_seq_one_letter_code
_entity_poly.pdbx_strand_id
1 'polypeptide(L)'
;IMLSSGKPFGTYPKDMEDSESPILTAAPQRLHSKAHHKQPVKVGATAKFHLSNRWSVETGLEYSYLSSQFDFENGANTVSSEKQQLHYVGIPLKAGYSFVKTKRLTVYATAGGEMEKLVKGKTTTQYPGESSKPDMTQNISEKRPQFSVMAAAGAEYNVNKTVGIYAEPGISHHFNNGSEVENIYKKRPTNFSISLGVRFNLNNR
;
A
#
# COMPACT_ATOMS: atom_id res chain seq x y z
N ILE A 1 74.75 -3.44 20.12
CA ILE A 1 75.72 -2.32 20.11
C ILE A 1 75.04 -1.10 19.52
N MET A 2 75.06 0.03 20.29
CA MET A 2 74.76 1.44 20.01
C MET A 2 73.24 1.78 19.80
N LEU A 3 72.62 2.28 20.76
CA LEU A 3 72.33 3.65 21.24
C LEU A 3 72.44 4.77 20.21
N SER A 4 71.36 5.42 19.84
CA SER A 4 71.34 6.85 19.54
C SER A 4 70.00 7.45 19.86
N SER A 5 70.01 8.23 20.85
CA SER A 5 69.23 9.32 21.36
C SER A 5 68.88 10.35 20.27
N GLY A 6 67.64 10.77 20.17
CA GLY A 6 67.19 11.92 19.37
C GLY A 6 66.03 12.62 20.06
N LYS A 7 66.29 13.83 20.48
CA LYS A 7 65.50 14.75 21.31
C LYS A 7 64.18 15.16 20.72
N PRO A 8 63.22 15.61 21.54
CA PRO A 8 61.98 16.21 21.08
C PRO A 8 62.20 17.68 20.69
N PHE A 9 61.66 18.04 19.53
CA PHE A 9 61.65 19.41 19.10
C PHE A 9 60.27 19.87 18.69
N GLY A 10 59.83 20.98 19.29
CA GLY A 10 58.77 21.77 18.74
C GLY A 10 57.71 22.24 19.75
N THR A 11 58.10 23.20 20.58
CA THR A 11 57.14 24.10 21.28
C THR A 11 56.37 24.88 20.23
N TYR A 12 55.03 24.72 20.24
CA TYR A 12 54.11 25.60 19.52
C TYR A 12 53.87 26.86 20.32
N PRO A 13 53.84 28.05 19.68
CA PRO A 13 53.50 29.27 20.37
C PRO A 13 52.04 29.24 20.80
N LYS A 14 51.84 29.55 22.04
CA LYS A 14 50.60 29.81 22.70
C LYS A 14 50.29 31.27 22.37
N ASP A 15 49.50 31.57 21.35
CA ASP A 15 48.82 32.84 21.13
C ASP A 15 48.14 32.75 19.74
N MET A 16 46.99 32.10 19.68
CA MET A 16 45.93 32.41 18.71
C MET A 16 44.63 32.20 19.45
N GLU A 17 44.13 33.34 19.91
CA GLU A 17 42.82 33.54 20.48
C GLU A 17 41.74 33.04 19.51
N ASP A 18 40.79 32.38 20.08
CA ASP A 18 39.37 32.30 19.77
C ASP A 18 38.95 32.93 18.44
N SER A 19 38.88 32.11 17.43
CA SER A 19 37.90 32.27 16.37
C SER A 19 36.93 31.12 16.46
N GLU A 20 35.99 31.25 17.39
CA GLU A 20 34.76 30.43 17.39
C GLU A 20 34.03 30.74 16.08
N SER A 21 34.30 29.91 15.07
CA SER A 21 33.35 29.72 13.99
C SER A 21 32.11 29.06 14.61
N PRO A 22 30.94 29.70 14.57
CA PRO A 22 29.74 29.01 14.96
C PRO A 22 29.55 27.87 13.96
N ILE A 23 29.91 26.62 14.37
CA ILE A 23 29.39 25.44 13.75
C ILE A 23 27.88 25.53 14.00
N LEU A 24 27.17 26.06 13.02
CA LEU A 24 25.73 25.93 12.90
C LEU A 24 25.48 24.41 12.81
N THR A 25 25.34 23.81 13.96
CA THR A 25 24.75 22.49 14.09
C THR A 25 23.29 22.68 13.70
N ALA A 26 23.03 22.64 12.40
CA ALA A 26 21.67 22.52 11.89
C ALA A 26 21.13 21.22 12.48
N ALA A 27 20.35 21.36 13.53
CA ALA A 27 19.58 20.25 14.06
C ALA A 27 18.87 19.58 12.87
N PRO A 28 18.88 18.25 12.77
CA PRO A 28 18.19 17.58 11.68
C PRO A 28 16.72 18.03 11.72
N GLN A 29 16.35 18.84 10.76
CA GLN A 29 14.97 19.30 10.61
C GLN A 29 14.13 18.05 10.41
N ARG A 30 13.32 17.71 11.39
CA ARG A 30 12.39 16.61 11.30
C ARG A 30 11.33 16.97 10.27
N LEU A 31 11.51 16.47 9.06
CA LEU A 31 10.47 16.48 8.03
C LEU A 31 9.27 15.69 8.56
N HIS A 32 8.18 16.37 8.80
CA HIS A 32 6.93 15.73 9.16
C HIS A 32 6.26 15.27 7.86
N SER A 33 6.14 13.97 7.67
CA SER A 33 5.40 13.43 6.54
C SER A 33 3.96 13.19 6.93
N LYS A 34 3.03 13.87 6.28
CA LYS A 34 1.59 13.58 6.35
C LYS A 34 1.25 12.64 5.19
N ALA A 35 0.76 11.45 5.51
CA ALA A 35 0.34 10.47 4.53
C ALA A 35 -1.18 10.47 4.39
N HIS A 36 -1.68 10.81 3.22
CA HIS A 36 -3.08 10.71 2.85
C HIS A 36 -3.28 9.49 1.95
N HIS A 37 -3.92 8.46 2.48
CA HIS A 37 -4.24 7.25 1.74
C HIS A 37 -5.70 7.28 1.31
N LYS A 38 -5.95 7.13 0.02
CA LYS A 38 -7.29 6.88 -0.49
C LYS A 38 -7.66 5.43 -0.24
N GLN A 39 -8.96 5.20 -0.01
CA GLN A 39 -9.49 3.86 0.18
C GLN A 39 -9.25 3.00 -1.06
N PRO A 40 -8.69 1.78 -0.89
CA PRO A 40 -8.53 0.84 -1.99
C PRO A 40 -9.88 0.45 -2.61
N VAL A 41 -9.93 0.48 -3.93
CA VAL A 41 -11.07 0.00 -4.70
C VAL A 41 -10.60 -1.19 -5.51
N LYS A 42 -11.35 -2.29 -5.42
CA LYS A 42 -11.10 -3.54 -6.15
C LYS A 42 -12.21 -3.75 -7.17
N VAL A 43 -11.83 -4.18 -8.37
CA VAL A 43 -12.78 -4.55 -9.42
C VAL A 43 -12.41 -5.95 -9.93
N GLY A 44 -13.38 -6.84 -10.03
CA GLY A 44 -13.07 -8.21 -10.36
C GLY A 44 -14.15 -8.99 -11.09
N ALA A 45 -13.72 -10.15 -11.57
CA ALA A 45 -14.59 -11.19 -12.08
C ALA A 45 -14.32 -12.48 -11.29
N THR A 46 -15.34 -12.99 -10.63
CA THR A 46 -15.23 -14.16 -9.75
C THR A 46 -16.16 -15.28 -10.14
N ALA A 47 -15.79 -16.49 -9.77
CA ALA A 47 -16.60 -17.70 -9.90
C ALA A 47 -16.95 -18.19 -8.51
N LYS A 48 -18.24 -18.36 -8.26
CA LYS A 48 -18.79 -18.86 -7.00
C LYS A 48 -19.33 -20.29 -7.17
N PHE A 49 -18.79 -21.20 -6.39
CA PHE A 49 -19.22 -22.59 -6.32
C PHE A 49 -20.10 -22.78 -5.09
N HIS A 50 -21.33 -23.15 -5.26
CA HIS A 50 -22.25 -23.43 -4.17
C HIS A 50 -22.01 -24.85 -3.62
N LEU A 51 -21.56 -24.92 -2.37
CA LEU A 51 -21.37 -26.19 -1.65
C LEU A 51 -22.68 -26.69 -1.03
N SER A 52 -23.53 -25.74 -0.63
CA SER A 52 -24.86 -25.99 -0.10
C SER A 52 -25.77 -24.78 -0.39
N ASN A 53 -27.00 -24.82 0.13
CA ASN A 53 -27.95 -23.71 -0.02
C ASN A 53 -27.41 -22.37 0.51
N ARG A 54 -26.50 -22.40 1.50
CA ARG A 54 -25.98 -21.20 2.16
C ARG A 54 -24.47 -21.04 2.03
N TRP A 55 -23.73 -22.14 1.91
CA TRP A 55 -22.28 -22.12 1.83
C TRP A 55 -21.77 -22.11 0.40
N SER A 56 -20.74 -21.33 0.17
CA SER A 56 -20.08 -21.24 -1.13
C SER A 56 -18.58 -21.03 -0.98
N VAL A 57 -17.85 -21.39 -2.03
CA VAL A 57 -16.42 -21.03 -2.21
C VAL A 57 -16.33 -20.17 -3.45
N GLU A 58 -15.48 -19.17 -3.40
CA GLU A 58 -15.31 -18.20 -4.46
C GLU A 58 -13.84 -17.98 -4.75
N THR A 59 -13.52 -17.91 -6.04
CA THR A 59 -12.21 -17.52 -6.56
C THR A 59 -12.37 -16.72 -7.84
N GLY A 60 -11.30 -16.09 -8.33
CA GLY A 60 -11.36 -15.31 -9.57
C GLY A 60 -10.14 -14.45 -9.77
N LEU A 61 -10.34 -13.34 -10.46
CA LEU A 61 -9.35 -12.31 -10.67
C LEU A 61 -9.89 -10.98 -10.16
N GLU A 62 -9.13 -10.31 -9.31
CA GLU A 62 -9.44 -8.97 -8.81
C GLU A 62 -8.30 -8.01 -9.20
N TYR A 63 -8.65 -6.83 -9.63
CA TYR A 63 -7.73 -5.73 -9.90
C TYR A 63 -7.92 -4.68 -8.83
N SER A 64 -6.81 -4.33 -8.16
CA SER A 64 -6.81 -3.35 -7.06
C SER A 64 -6.06 -2.09 -7.49
N TYR A 65 -6.68 -0.95 -7.25
CA TYR A 65 -6.07 0.37 -7.44
C TYR A 65 -5.85 1.04 -6.10
N LEU A 66 -4.59 1.38 -5.81
CA LEU A 66 -4.17 2.10 -4.62
C LEU A 66 -3.60 3.46 -5.01
N SER A 67 -4.05 4.50 -4.31
CA SER A 67 -3.50 5.85 -4.45
C SER A 67 -3.16 6.41 -3.08
N SER A 68 -1.91 6.84 -2.92
CA SER A 68 -1.41 7.46 -1.69
C SER A 68 -0.71 8.76 -2.04
N GLN A 69 -0.85 9.75 -1.18
CA GLN A 69 -0.14 11.02 -1.26
C GLN A 69 0.63 11.23 0.04
N PHE A 70 1.90 11.56 -0.10
CA PHE A 70 2.80 11.86 1.00
C PHE A 70 3.24 13.31 0.87
N ASP A 71 2.87 14.13 1.83
CA ASP A 71 3.28 15.53 1.88
C ASP A 71 4.40 15.67 2.92
N PHE A 72 5.55 16.20 2.48
CA PHE A 72 6.70 16.45 3.34
C PHE A 72 6.70 17.94 3.68
N GLU A 73 6.54 18.24 4.96
CA GLU A 73 6.46 19.61 5.47
C GLU A 73 7.74 19.99 6.21
N ASN A 74 8.22 21.20 5.96
CA ASN A 74 9.26 21.85 6.75
C ASN A 74 8.65 23.07 7.44
N GLY A 75 8.30 22.94 8.72
CA GLY A 75 7.55 23.97 9.42
C GLY A 75 6.12 24.10 8.89
N ALA A 76 5.73 25.27 8.43
CA ALA A 76 4.39 25.54 7.89
C ALA A 76 4.26 25.32 6.38
N ASN A 77 5.36 25.02 5.68
CA ASN A 77 5.39 24.93 4.23
C ASN A 77 5.59 23.49 3.75
N THR A 78 4.80 23.08 2.75
CA THR A 78 5.01 21.80 2.05
C THR A 78 6.21 21.95 1.11
N VAL A 79 7.27 21.17 1.37
CA VAL A 79 8.52 21.21 0.59
C VAL A 79 8.43 20.28 -0.62
N SER A 80 7.79 19.13 -0.48
CA SER A 80 7.54 18.19 -1.58
C SER A 80 6.28 17.39 -1.34
N SER A 81 5.61 17.03 -2.42
CA SER A 81 4.45 16.13 -2.40
C SER A 81 4.75 14.94 -3.31
N GLU A 82 4.61 13.75 -2.78
CA GLU A 82 4.81 12.50 -3.50
C GLU A 82 3.49 11.78 -3.69
N LYS A 83 3.10 11.57 -4.94
CA LYS A 83 1.89 10.85 -5.31
C LYS A 83 2.24 9.47 -5.84
N GLN A 84 1.83 8.45 -5.11
CA GLN A 84 2.05 7.05 -5.47
C GLN A 84 0.76 6.42 -6.00
N GLN A 85 0.88 5.70 -7.11
CA GLN A 85 -0.20 4.95 -7.74
C GLN A 85 0.28 3.52 -7.98
N LEU A 86 -0.43 2.55 -7.41
CA LEU A 86 -0.08 1.14 -7.49
C LEU A 86 -1.28 0.35 -8.02
N HIS A 87 -0.98 -0.56 -8.94
CA HIS A 87 -1.95 -1.42 -9.61
C HIS A 87 -1.58 -2.87 -9.33
N TYR A 88 -2.46 -3.59 -8.69
CA TYR A 88 -2.29 -5.00 -8.38
C TYR A 88 -3.29 -5.86 -9.13
N VAL A 89 -2.90 -7.08 -9.43
CA VAL A 89 -3.80 -8.15 -9.84
C VAL A 89 -3.72 -9.24 -8.79
N GLY A 90 -4.88 -9.67 -8.30
CA GLY A 90 -5.00 -10.63 -7.22
C GLY A 90 -5.87 -11.83 -7.59
N ILE A 91 -5.64 -12.91 -6.89
CA ILE A 91 -6.44 -14.13 -6.93
C ILE A 91 -6.98 -14.34 -5.52
N PRO A 92 -8.27 -14.05 -5.28
CA PRO A 92 -8.93 -14.33 -4.02
C PRO A 92 -9.32 -15.80 -3.91
N LEU A 93 -9.35 -16.32 -2.69
CA LEU A 93 -9.98 -17.58 -2.31
C LEU A 93 -10.81 -17.32 -1.05
N LYS A 94 -12.12 -17.30 -1.19
CA LYS A 94 -13.07 -16.89 -0.15
C LYS A 94 -14.09 -18.00 0.13
N ALA A 95 -14.41 -18.22 1.40
CA ALA A 95 -15.60 -18.96 1.82
C ALA A 95 -16.72 -17.95 2.09
N GLY A 96 -17.92 -18.24 1.64
CA GLY A 96 -19.09 -17.38 1.76
C GLY A 96 -20.27 -18.06 2.44
N TYR A 97 -21.00 -17.28 3.22
CA TYR A 97 -22.25 -17.68 3.84
C TYR A 97 -23.37 -16.72 3.47
N SER A 98 -24.44 -17.22 2.83
CA SER A 98 -25.59 -16.42 2.40
C SER A 98 -26.66 -16.40 3.48
N PHE A 99 -26.96 -15.21 4.00
CA PHE A 99 -28.03 -14.99 5.00
C PHE A 99 -29.39 -14.88 4.34
N VAL A 100 -29.44 -14.16 3.22
CA VAL A 100 -30.65 -13.94 2.43
C VAL A 100 -30.39 -14.37 1.01
N LYS A 101 -31.24 -15.22 0.47
CA LYS A 101 -31.17 -15.68 -0.92
C LYS A 101 -32.54 -15.59 -1.54
N THR A 102 -32.73 -14.66 -2.43
CA THR A 102 -33.94 -14.48 -3.25
C THR A 102 -33.62 -14.70 -4.73
N LYS A 103 -34.60 -14.64 -5.59
CA LYS A 103 -34.39 -14.79 -7.04
C LYS A 103 -33.45 -13.72 -7.61
N ARG A 104 -33.47 -12.50 -7.05
CA ARG A 104 -32.69 -11.35 -7.58
C ARG A 104 -31.64 -10.82 -6.64
N LEU A 105 -31.74 -11.09 -5.35
CA LEU A 105 -30.83 -10.52 -4.35
C LEU A 105 -30.30 -11.60 -3.44
N THR A 106 -29.00 -11.63 -3.24
CA THR A 106 -28.33 -12.46 -2.25
C THR A 106 -27.51 -11.55 -1.32
N VAL A 107 -27.74 -11.62 -0.01
CA VAL A 107 -26.94 -10.95 1.02
C VAL A 107 -26.12 -12.00 1.73
N TYR A 108 -24.82 -11.71 1.88
CA TYR A 108 -23.87 -12.72 2.35
C TYR A 108 -22.70 -12.08 3.11
N ALA A 109 -21.95 -12.91 3.81
CA ALA A 109 -20.61 -12.57 4.30
C ALA A 109 -19.59 -13.51 3.69
N THR A 110 -18.38 -13.02 3.51
CA THR A 110 -17.23 -13.81 3.04
C THR A 110 -16.04 -13.61 3.96
N ALA A 111 -15.21 -14.64 4.03
CA ALA A 111 -13.89 -14.57 4.64
C ALA A 111 -12.92 -15.46 3.84
N GLY A 112 -11.67 -15.05 3.75
CA GLY A 112 -10.68 -15.79 2.99
C GLY A 112 -9.34 -15.12 2.90
N GLY A 113 -8.54 -15.59 1.95
CA GLY A 113 -7.23 -15.05 1.62
C GLY A 113 -7.17 -14.56 0.19
N GLU A 114 -6.19 -13.72 -0.07
CA GLU A 114 -5.90 -13.20 -1.41
C GLU A 114 -4.39 -13.12 -1.62
N MET A 115 -3.95 -13.47 -2.81
CA MET A 115 -2.60 -13.27 -3.28
C MET A 115 -2.62 -12.22 -4.38
N GLU A 116 -1.96 -11.10 -4.16
CA GLU A 116 -1.88 -9.97 -5.10
C GLU A 116 -0.45 -9.80 -5.61
N LYS A 117 -0.31 -9.40 -6.87
CA LYS A 117 0.97 -9.06 -7.48
C LYS A 117 0.91 -7.65 -8.06
N LEU A 118 1.95 -6.85 -7.78
CA LEU A 118 2.11 -5.54 -8.39
C LEU A 118 2.39 -5.70 -9.88
N VAL A 119 1.53 -5.14 -10.72
CA VAL A 119 1.69 -5.16 -12.18
C VAL A 119 2.16 -3.82 -12.72
N LYS A 120 1.83 -2.73 -12.03
CA LYS A 120 2.29 -1.38 -12.40
C LYS A 120 2.31 -0.50 -11.16
N GLY A 121 3.44 0.19 -10.95
CA GLY A 121 3.59 1.19 -9.91
C GLY A 121 4.23 2.46 -10.48
N LYS A 122 3.73 3.60 -10.05
CA LYS A 122 4.23 4.93 -10.44
C LYS A 122 4.26 5.83 -9.23
N THR A 123 5.41 6.49 -9.03
CA THR A 123 5.55 7.58 -8.06
C THR A 123 5.88 8.85 -8.81
N THR A 124 5.18 9.93 -8.48
CA THR A 124 5.42 11.27 -9.01
C THR A 124 5.73 12.19 -7.84
N THR A 125 6.92 12.77 -7.82
CA THR A 125 7.34 13.77 -6.84
C THR A 125 7.18 15.15 -7.42
N GLN A 126 6.44 16.01 -6.74
CA GLN A 126 6.21 17.41 -7.08
C GLN A 126 6.82 18.30 -6.01
N TYR A 127 7.37 19.43 -6.42
CA TYR A 127 7.96 20.43 -5.52
C TYR A 127 7.11 21.71 -5.55
N PRO A 128 6.10 21.83 -4.66
CA PRO A 128 5.28 23.04 -4.58
C PRO A 128 6.13 24.22 -4.13
N GLY A 129 6.28 25.23 -4.97
CA GLY A 129 7.06 26.44 -4.68
C GLY A 129 8.34 26.60 -5.50
N GLU A 130 8.75 25.61 -6.26
CA GLU A 130 9.91 25.69 -7.15
C GLU A 130 9.48 25.38 -8.59
N SER A 131 8.90 26.37 -9.25
CA SER A 131 8.40 26.26 -10.64
C SER A 131 9.46 25.82 -11.68
N SER A 132 10.72 25.79 -11.28
CA SER A 132 11.84 25.40 -12.13
C SER A 132 12.23 23.93 -12.04
N LYS A 133 11.67 23.15 -11.10
CA LYS A 133 11.97 21.71 -10.98
C LYS A 133 10.88 20.90 -11.69
N PRO A 134 11.25 20.10 -12.70
CA PRO A 134 10.29 19.21 -13.36
C PRO A 134 9.81 18.11 -12.41
N ASP A 135 8.56 17.70 -12.57
CA ASP A 135 8.01 16.56 -11.87
C ASP A 135 8.85 15.29 -12.15
N MET A 136 9.37 14.69 -11.11
CA MET A 136 10.10 13.41 -11.24
C MET A 136 9.13 12.24 -11.16
N THR A 137 9.09 11.45 -12.22
CA THR A 137 8.30 10.24 -12.25
C THR A 137 9.22 9.02 -12.23
N GLN A 138 8.98 8.12 -11.30
CA GLN A 138 9.68 6.84 -11.19
C GLN A 138 8.70 5.68 -11.28
N ASN A 139 9.09 4.64 -12.02
CA ASN A 139 8.33 3.40 -12.07
C ASN A 139 8.74 2.49 -10.90
N ILE A 140 7.74 1.96 -10.22
CA ILE A 140 7.92 1.01 -9.14
C ILE A 140 7.64 -0.40 -9.69
N SER A 141 8.58 -1.31 -9.46
CA SER A 141 8.42 -2.73 -9.78
C SER A 141 8.68 -3.56 -8.54
N GLU A 142 7.77 -4.45 -8.21
CA GLU A 142 7.93 -5.41 -7.13
C GLU A 142 7.58 -6.81 -7.62
N LYS A 143 8.51 -7.74 -7.42
CA LYS A 143 8.34 -9.13 -7.87
C LYS A 143 7.68 -10.02 -6.83
N ARG A 144 7.75 -9.63 -5.55
CA ARG A 144 7.22 -10.42 -4.44
C ARG A 144 5.70 -10.29 -4.37
N PRO A 145 4.97 -11.41 -4.29
CA PRO A 145 3.53 -11.35 -4.10
C PRO A 145 3.17 -10.79 -2.71
N GLN A 146 2.04 -10.14 -2.64
CA GLN A 146 1.43 -9.67 -1.41
C GLN A 146 0.34 -10.65 -1.00
N PHE A 147 0.38 -11.11 0.25
CA PHE A 147 -0.65 -11.96 0.83
C PHE A 147 -1.50 -11.18 1.82
N SER A 148 -2.78 -11.44 1.82
CA SER A 148 -3.72 -10.87 2.77
C SER A 148 -4.79 -11.87 3.20
N VAL A 149 -5.39 -11.63 4.35
CA VAL A 149 -6.65 -12.23 4.77
C VAL A 149 -7.71 -11.14 4.78
N MET A 150 -8.94 -11.51 4.47
CA MET A 150 -10.05 -10.59 4.37
C MET A 150 -11.32 -11.13 4.97
N ALA A 151 -12.18 -10.21 5.41
CA ALA A 151 -13.56 -10.49 5.78
C ALA A 151 -14.44 -9.37 5.23
N ALA A 152 -15.57 -9.72 4.65
CA ALA A 152 -16.47 -8.76 4.02
C ALA A 152 -17.94 -9.18 4.18
N ALA A 153 -18.82 -8.21 4.07
CA ALA A 153 -20.25 -8.44 3.89
C ALA A 153 -20.66 -7.79 2.58
N GLY A 154 -21.53 -8.45 1.82
CA GLY A 154 -21.88 -7.95 0.50
C GLY A 154 -23.29 -8.29 0.08
N ALA A 155 -23.67 -7.65 -1.02
CA ALA A 155 -24.89 -7.91 -1.72
C ALA A 155 -24.60 -8.21 -3.19
N GLU A 156 -25.28 -9.20 -3.72
CA GLU A 156 -25.22 -9.61 -5.11
C GLU A 156 -26.59 -9.49 -5.73
N TYR A 157 -26.66 -8.76 -6.83
CA TYR A 157 -27.84 -8.70 -7.67
C TYR A 157 -27.72 -9.71 -8.80
N ASN A 158 -28.57 -10.74 -8.78
CA ASN A 158 -28.59 -11.79 -9.78
C ASN A 158 -29.27 -11.27 -11.06
N VAL A 159 -28.48 -11.01 -12.10
CA VAL A 159 -28.98 -10.63 -13.42
C VAL A 159 -29.72 -11.80 -14.06
N ASN A 160 -29.14 -12.99 -13.92
CA ASN A 160 -29.76 -14.27 -14.29
C ASN A 160 -29.30 -15.37 -13.33
N LYS A 161 -29.57 -16.63 -13.64
CA LYS A 161 -29.21 -17.78 -12.78
C LYS A 161 -27.70 -17.99 -12.65
N THR A 162 -26.91 -17.48 -13.57
CA THR A 162 -25.47 -17.73 -13.68
C THR A 162 -24.65 -16.46 -13.38
N VAL A 163 -25.18 -15.29 -13.70
CA VAL A 163 -24.45 -14.03 -13.61
C VAL A 163 -25.08 -13.10 -12.60
N GLY A 164 -24.26 -12.59 -11.69
CA GLY A 164 -24.59 -11.55 -10.72
C GLY A 164 -23.62 -10.40 -10.78
N ILE A 165 -24.06 -9.24 -10.31
CA ILE A 165 -23.23 -8.07 -10.03
C ILE A 165 -23.18 -7.92 -8.52
N TYR A 166 -21.99 -7.73 -7.97
CA TYR A 166 -21.81 -7.66 -6.52
C TYR A 166 -21.12 -6.36 -6.07
N ALA A 167 -21.44 -5.97 -4.84
CA ALA A 167 -20.73 -4.96 -4.08
C ALA A 167 -20.43 -5.53 -2.68
N GLU A 168 -19.17 -5.44 -2.27
CA GLU A 168 -18.63 -6.15 -1.11
C GLU A 168 -17.68 -5.23 -0.33
N PRO A 169 -18.21 -4.37 0.57
CA PRO A 169 -17.40 -3.68 1.56
C PRO A 169 -16.80 -4.67 2.56
N GLY A 170 -15.53 -4.44 2.91
CA GLY A 170 -14.82 -5.36 3.80
C GLY A 170 -13.56 -4.76 4.39
N ILE A 171 -12.92 -5.56 5.22
CA ILE A 171 -11.63 -5.29 5.82
C ILE A 171 -10.63 -6.34 5.36
N SER A 172 -9.41 -5.91 5.10
CA SER A 172 -8.31 -6.79 4.72
C SER A 172 -7.11 -6.52 5.62
N HIS A 173 -6.42 -7.57 6.01
CA HIS A 173 -5.15 -7.51 6.72
C HIS A 173 -4.04 -8.07 5.83
N HIS A 174 -3.09 -7.22 5.46
CA HIS A 174 -1.99 -7.55 4.57
C HIS A 174 -0.75 -7.94 5.38
N PHE A 175 -0.15 -9.07 5.03
CA PHE A 175 1.07 -9.53 5.67
C PHE A 175 2.29 -8.86 5.06
N ASN A 176 3.33 -8.66 5.86
CA ASN A 176 4.58 -8.10 5.36
C ASN A 176 5.24 -9.10 4.41
N ASN A 177 5.48 -8.68 3.18
CA ASN A 177 6.13 -9.50 2.14
C ASN A 177 7.64 -9.22 2.01
N GLY A 178 8.22 -8.42 2.91
CA GLY A 178 9.64 -8.04 2.85
C GLY A 178 10.02 -7.17 1.65
N SER A 179 9.05 -6.60 0.93
CA SER A 179 9.27 -5.65 -0.16
C SER A 179 9.89 -4.35 0.38
N GLU A 180 10.67 -3.64 -0.41
CA GLU A 180 11.18 -2.30 -0.08
C GLU A 180 10.16 -1.19 -0.43
N VAL A 181 9.13 -1.53 -1.18
CA VAL A 181 8.08 -0.59 -1.59
C VAL A 181 7.21 -0.22 -0.40
N GLU A 182 7.29 1.03 0.03
CA GLU A 182 6.37 1.58 1.02
C GLU A 182 5.01 1.88 0.39
N ASN A 183 3.96 1.30 0.94
CA ASN A 183 2.58 1.50 0.50
C ASN A 183 1.61 1.45 1.68
N ILE A 184 0.31 1.66 1.41
CA ILE A 184 -0.74 1.62 2.43
C ILE A 184 -0.78 0.27 3.17
N TYR A 185 -0.47 -0.83 2.50
CA TYR A 185 -0.49 -2.18 3.07
C TYR A 185 0.57 -2.37 4.15
N LYS A 186 1.71 -1.66 4.06
CA LYS A 186 2.74 -1.66 5.09
C LYS A 186 2.47 -0.67 6.22
N LYS A 187 2.04 0.54 5.88
CA LYS A 187 1.77 1.59 6.89
C LYS A 187 0.50 1.31 7.68
N ARG A 188 -0.51 0.73 7.03
CA ARG A 188 -1.78 0.31 7.64
C ARG A 188 -2.11 -1.10 7.15
N PRO A 189 -1.53 -2.13 7.74
CA PRO A 189 -1.73 -3.51 7.29
C PRO A 189 -3.21 -3.93 7.32
N THR A 190 -3.98 -3.37 8.25
CA THR A 190 -5.43 -3.53 8.26
C THR A 190 -6.09 -2.29 7.66
N ASN A 191 -6.82 -2.47 6.59
CA ASN A 191 -7.52 -1.40 5.91
C ASN A 191 -8.91 -1.84 5.43
N PHE A 192 -9.75 -0.85 5.20
CA PHE A 192 -11.08 -1.03 4.63
C PHE A 192 -10.96 -1.00 3.10
N SER A 193 -11.71 -1.84 2.41
CA SER A 193 -11.77 -1.89 0.96
C SER A 193 -13.20 -2.10 0.48
N ILE A 194 -13.47 -1.74 -0.78
CA ILE A 194 -14.72 -2.03 -1.45
C ILE A 194 -14.38 -2.81 -2.71
N SER A 195 -14.93 -4.02 -2.83
CA SER A 195 -14.84 -4.84 -4.03
C SER A 195 -16.14 -4.77 -4.81
N LEU A 196 -16.03 -4.52 -6.10
CA LEU A 196 -17.14 -4.47 -7.05
C LEU A 196 -16.84 -5.43 -8.18
N GLY A 197 -17.85 -6.05 -8.77
CA GLY A 197 -17.55 -6.92 -9.91
C GLY A 197 -18.71 -7.74 -10.41
N VAL A 198 -18.35 -8.63 -11.34
CA VAL A 198 -19.23 -9.62 -11.91
C VAL A 198 -18.91 -10.98 -11.31
N ARG A 199 -19.94 -11.72 -10.96
CA ARG A 199 -19.84 -13.04 -10.33
C ARG A 199 -20.56 -14.08 -11.18
N PHE A 200 -19.85 -15.16 -11.48
CA PHE A 200 -20.40 -16.32 -12.15
C PHE A 200 -20.78 -17.38 -11.13
N ASN A 201 -22.06 -17.62 -10.98
CA ASN A 201 -22.60 -18.63 -10.08
C ASN A 201 -22.60 -20.00 -10.78
N LEU A 202 -21.75 -20.90 -10.31
CA LEU A 202 -21.60 -22.24 -10.81
C LEU A 202 -22.32 -23.23 -9.89
N ASN A 203 -22.81 -24.32 -10.47
CA ASN A 203 -23.53 -25.39 -9.75
C ASN A 203 -24.76 -24.88 -8.96
N ASN A 204 -25.54 -24.02 -9.59
CA ASN A 204 -26.79 -23.52 -9.03
C ASN A 204 -27.90 -24.55 -9.33
N ARG A 205 -28.03 -25.57 -8.49
CA ARG A 205 -29.14 -26.52 -8.49
C ARG A 205 -30.34 -25.96 -7.73
#